data_18dd56eea7da42a38d4a8a9d342c6ab3
#
_entry.id   18dd56eea7da42a38d4a8a9d342c6ab3
#
_cell.length_a   1.000
_cell.length_b   1.000
_cell.length_c   1.000
_cell.angle_alpha   90.00
_cell.angle_beta   90.00
_cell.angle_gamma   90.00
#
_symmetry.space_group_name_H-M   'P 1'
#
loop_
_entity.id
_entity.type
_entity.pdbx_description
1 polymer ?
#
loop_
_entity_poly.entity_id
_entity_poly.type
_entity_poly.pdbx_seq_one_letter_code
_entity_poly.pdbx_strand_id
1 'polypeptide(L)'
;MDLRDLKMFLHLAESRHFGRSARAMHVSPSTLSRQIQRLEEDLGQPLFVRDNRTVTLTEAGEELRVFAQQTLLQYQQLRHTIDQQGPSLSGELHIFCSVTAAYSHLPPILDRFRAEHPSVEIKLTTGDAADAMEKVVTREADLAIAGKPETLPGAVAFSMLENLAVVLIAPALPCPVRNQVSVEKPDWSTVPFIMADQGPVRRRIELWFRRQKISNPSIYATVGGHEAMVSMVALGCGVALLPEVVLENSPEPVRNRVMILERSDEKTPFELGVCAQKKRLHEPLIDAFWKLLPGS
;
A
#
# COMPACT_ATOMS: atom_id res chain seq x y z
N MET A 1 -1.40 -9.06 31.41
CA MET A 1 -1.34 -8.90 29.93
C MET A 1 -1.30 -10.28 29.27
N ASP A 2 -2.13 -10.56 28.24
CA ASP A 2 -2.15 -11.80 27.46
C ASP A 2 -2.15 -11.54 25.95
N LEU A 3 -2.12 -12.59 25.11
CA LEU A 3 -2.09 -12.45 23.64
C LEU A 3 -3.37 -11.83 23.08
N ARG A 4 -4.50 -11.98 23.78
CA ARG A 4 -5.77 -11.38 23.38
C ARG A 4 -5.74 -9.88 23.63
N ASP A 5 -5.16 -9.47 24.75
CA ASP A 5 -4.95 -8.05 25.09
C ASP A 5 -4.10 -7.36 24.02
N LEU A 6 -3.00 -8.01 23.59
CA LEU A 6 -2.13 -7.49 22.52
C LEU A 6 -2.85 -7.36 21.18
N LYS A 7 -3.69 -8.33 20.81
CA LYS A 7 -4.52 -8.25 19.59
C LYS A 7 -5.52 -7.10 19.63
N MET A 8 -6.20 -6.93 20.76
CA MET A 8 -7.17 -5.85 20.97
C MET A 8 -6.49 -4.48 20.90
N PHE A 9 -5.32 -4.37 21.54
CA PHE A 9 -4.51 -3.15 21.52
C PHE A 9 -4.08 -2.80 20.10
N LEU A 10 -3.48 -3.74 19.33
CA LEU A 10 -3.05 -3.51 17.95
C LEU A 10 -4.20 -3.08 17.05
N HIS A 11 -5.34 -3.77 17.12
CA HIS A 11 -6.50 -3.41 16.32
C HIS A 11 -7.01 -1.99 16.65
N LEU A 12 -6.97 -1.59 17.93
CA LEU A 12 -7.34 -0.21 18.31
C LEU A 12 -6.31 0.81 17.82
N ALA A 13 -5.02 0.48 17.89
CA ALA A 13 -3.94 1.32 17.38
C ALA A 13 -4.08 1.62 15.88
N GLU A 14 -4.47 0.62 15.08
CA GLU A 14 -4.70 0.75 13.65
C GLU A 14 -6.00 1.50 13.33
N SER A 15 -7.11 1.05 13.91
CA SER A 15 -8.45 1.60 13.58
C SER A 15 -8.68 2.98 14.14
N ARG A 16 -7.97 3.35 15.22
CA ARG A 16 -8.12 4.59 16.01
C ARG A 16 -9.57 4.86 16.46
N HIS A 17 -10.36 3.78 16.58
CA HIS A 17 -11.80 3.89 16.86
C HIS A 17 -12.32 2.72 17.70
N PHE A 18 -12.65 2.96 18.98
CA PHE A 18 -13.13 1.94 19.93
C PHE A 18 -14.30 1.10 19.40
N GLY A 19 -15.33 1.75 18.84
CA GLY A 19 -16.51 1.05 18.33
C GLY A 19 -16.22 0.14 17.13
N ARG A 20 -15.29 0.53 16.24
CA ARG A 20 -14.87 -0.29 15.12
C ARG A 20 -14.06 -1.50 15.60
N SER A 21 -13.11 -1.26 16.51
CA SER A 21 -12.27 -2.32 17.09
C SER A 21 -13.11 -3.29 17.92
N ALA A 22 -14.04 -2.82 18.70
CA ALA A 22 -14.91 -3.69 19.50
C ALA A 22 -15.74 -4.64 18.63
N ARG A 23 -16.29 -4.14 17.51
CA ARG A 23 -17.00 -4.98 16.53
C ARG A 23 -16.09 -6.03 15.90
N ALA A 24 -14.91 -5.64 15.44
CA ALA A 24 -13.96 -6.57 14.81
C ALA A 24 -13.46 -7.63 15.79
N MET A 25 -13.33 -7.30 17.08
CA MET A 25 -12.89 -8.23 18.12
C MET A 25 -14.05 -8.98 18.80
N HIS A 26 -15.29 -8.82 18.30
CA HIS A 26 -16.51 -9.46 18.84
C HIS A 26 -16.73 -9.20 20.33
N VAL A 27 -16.49 -7.96 20.78
CA VAL A 27 -16.71 -7.51 22.16
C VAL A 27 -17.52 -6.23 22.20
N SER A 28 -18.05 -5.85 23.39
CA SER A 28 -18.68 -4.55 23.55
C SER A 28 -17.63 -3.42 23.64
N PRO A 29 -17.96 -2.18 23.25
CA PRO A 29 -17.05 -1.03 23.40
C PRO A 29 -16.60 -0.82 24.84
N SER A 30 -17.46 -1.07 25.82
CA SER A 30 -17.15 -0.97 27.25
C SER A 30 -16.17 -2.07 27.69
N THR A 31 -16.28 -3.27 27.11
CA THR A 31 -15.34 -4.37 27.38
C THR A 31 -13.97 -4.03 26.81
N LEU A 32 -13.89 -3.57 25.55
CA LEU A 32 -12.62 -3.16 24.96
C LEU A 32 -11.96 -2.03 25.77
N SER A 33 -12.73 -1.02 26.16
CA SER A 33 -12.22 0.10 26.96
C SER A 33 -11.63 -0.37 28.29
N ARG A 34 -12.30 -1.29 28.99
CA ARG A 34 -11.81 -1.87 30.25
C ARG A 34 -10.54 -2.71 30.06
N GLN A 35 -10.45 -3.48 28.98
CA GLN A 35 -9.24 -4.26 28.68
C GLN A 35 -8.03 -3.34 28.38
N ILE A 36 -8.23 -2.28 27.61
CA ILE A 36 -7.16 -1.29 27.34
C ILE A 36 -6.77 -0.60 28.66
N GLN A 37 -7.71 -0.17 29.49
CA GLN A 37 -7.42 0.46 30.78
C GLN A 37 -6.62 -0.49 31.69
N ARG A 38 -7.01 -1.77 31.78
CA ARG A 38 -6.26 -2.77 32.53
C ARG A 38 -4.85 -2.96 32.02
N LEU A 39 -4.67 -2.92 30.70
CA LEU A 39 -3.33 -3.00 30.07
C LEU A 39 -2.48 -1.76 30.41
N GLU A 40 -3.06 -0.58 30.43
CA GLU A 40 -2.43 0.67 30.87
C GLU A 40 -2.05 0.61 32.37
N GLU A 41 -2.92 0.04 33.23
CA GLU A 41 -2.65 -0.19 34.64
C GLU A 41 -1.51 -1.21 34.85
N ASP A 42 -1.52 -2.33 34.11
CA ASP A 42 -0.48 -3.37 34.19
C ASP A 42 0.92 -2.80 33.80
N LEU A 43 0.96 -1.85 32.88
CA LEU A 43 2.21 -1.24 32.39
C LEU A 43 2.57 0.06 33.12
N GLY A 44 1.65 0.60 33.91
CA GLY A 44 1.84 1.84 34.68
C GLY A 44 1.93 3.11 33.83
N GLN A 45 1.54 3.03 32.54
CA GLN A 45 1.61 4.13 31.58
C GLN A 45 0.37 4.16 30.68
N PRO A 46 -0.16 5.35 30.32
CA PRO A 46 -1.20 5.47 29.31
C PRO A 46 -0.64 5.08 27.94
N LEU A 47 -1.37 4.27 27.20
CA LEU A 47 -0.99 3.82 25.86
C LEU A 47 -1.65 4.64 24.75
N PHE A 48 -2.80 5.29 25.09
CA PHE A 48 -3.54 6.12 24.17
C PHE A 48 -3.80 7.52 24.74
N VAL A 49 -3.60 8.52 23.91
CA VAL A 49 -4.16 9.86 24.13
C VAL A 49 -5.61 9.83 23.60
N ARG A 50 -6.56 10.13 24.48
CA ARG A 50 -7.99 10.16 24.15
C ARG A 50 -8.46 11.60 24.17
N ASP A 51 -8.73 12.15 23.01
CA ASP A 51 -9.45 13.40 22.86
C ASP A 51 -10.89 13.11 22.38
N ASN A 52 -11.82 14.04 22.58
CA ASN A 52 -13.23 13.85 22.21
C ASN A 52 -13.47 13.48 20.75
N ARG A 53 -12.46 13.60 19.87
CA ARG A 53 -12.55 13.33 18.43
C ARG A 53 -11.50 12.36 17.90
N THR A 54 -10.41 12.10 18.63
CA THR A 54 -9.28 11.30 18.14
C THR A 54 -8.73 10.37 19.19
N VAL A 55 -8.25 9.22 18.74
CA VAL A 55 -7.48 8.25 19.53
C VAL A 55 -6.12 8.10 18.87
N THR A 56 -5.05 8.48 19.57
CA THR A 56 -3.67 8.36 19.07
C THR A 56 -2.82 7.63 20.10
N LEU A 57 -1.74 6.98 19.66
CA LEU A 57 -0.80 6.32 20.55
C LEU A 57 0.04 7.35 21.31
N THR A 58 0.42 7.02 22.55
CA THR A 58 1.50 7.66 23.29
C THR A 58 2.84 7.05 22.86
N GLU A 59 3.96 7.59 23.35
CA GLU A 59 5.30 6.99 23.18
C GLU A 59 5.32 5.54 23.71
N ALA A 60 4.80 5.31 24.93
CA ALA A 60 4.64 3.98 25.50
C ALA A 60 3.72 3.08 24.65
N GLY A 61 2.68 3.65 24.02
CA GLY A 61 1.83 2.96 23.07
C GLY A 61 2.56 2.52 21.81
N GLU A 62 3.45 3.35 21.26
CA GLU A 62 4.28 2.98 20.10
C GLU A 62 5.28 1.86 20.45
N GLU A 63 5.91 1.92 21.60
CA GLU A 63 6.79 0.84 22.09
C GLU A 63 6.03 -0.48 22.26
N LEU A 64 4.84 -0.41 22.90
CA LEU A 64 4.00 -1.60 23.03
C LEU A 64 3.52 -2.12 21.65
N ARG A 65 3.28 -1.26 20.67
CA ARG A 65 2.89 -1.68 19.31
C ARG A 65 3.97 -2.55 18.68
N VAL A 66 5.22 -2.12 18.75
CA VAL A 66 6.37 -2.91 18.23
C VAL A 66 6.48 -4.24 18.96
N PHE A 67 6.44 -4.22 20.30
CA PHE A 67 6.49 -5.43 21.11
C PHE A 67 5.35 -6.40 20.81
N ALA A 68 4.12 -5.90 20.72
CA ALA A 68 2.93 -6.70 20.46
C ALA A 68 2.98 -7.39 19.08
N GLN A 69 3.44 -6.67 18.05
CA GLN A 69 3.62 -7.23 16.70
C GLN A 69 4.66 -8.37 16.72
N GLN A 70 5.81 -8.14 17.34
CA GLN A 70 6.86 -9.15 17.45
C GLN A 70 6.40 -10.38 18.25
N THR A 71 5.73 -10.16 19.39
CA THR A 71 5.25 -11.24 20.26
C THR A 71 4.21 -12.12 19.55
N LEU A 72 3.25 -11.52 18.85
CA LEU A 72 2.23 -12.27 18.10
C LEU A 72 2.85 -13.05 16.94
N LEU A 73 3.84 -12.48 16.26
CA LEU A 73 4.59 -13.18 15.21
C LEU A 73 5.35 -14.39 15.78
N GLN A 74 6.07 -14.22 16.89
CA GLN A 74 6.77 -15.33 17.55
C GLN A 74 5.81 -16.43 18.04
N TYR A 75 4.65 -16.04 18.57
CA TYR A 75 3.63 -17.00 18.98
C TYR A 75 3.06 -17.78 17.77
N GLN A 76 2.84 -17.14 16.64
CA GLN A 76 2.43 -17.82 15.41
C GLN A 76 3.50 -18.79 14.92
N GLN A 77 4.77 -18.40 14.95
CA GLN A 77 5.91 -19.26 14.60
C GLN A 77 6.00 -20.49 15.53
N LEU A 78 5.85 -20.29 16.83
CA LEU A 78 5.82 -21.40 17.79
C LEU A 78 4.66 -22.35 17.54
N ARG A 79 3.45 -21.82 17.34
CA ARG A 79 2.29 -22.67 16.99
C ARG A 79 2.55 -23.47 15.73
N HIS A 80 3.09 -22.83 14.70
CA HIS A 80 3.45 -23.53 13.46
C HIS A 80 4.47 -24.65 13.69
N THR A 81 5.50 -24.40 14.51
CA THR A 81 6.50 -25.43 14.86
C THR A 81 5.88 -26.60 15.60
N ILE A 82 4.88 -26.36 16.46
CA ILE A 82 4.17 -27.40 17.20
C ILE A 82 3.17 -28.14 16.32
N ASP A 83 2.47 -27.43 15.44
CA ASP A 83 1.46 -27.99 14.52
C ASP A 83 2.07 -28.72 13.31
N GLN A 84 3.41 -28.76 13.16
CA GLN A 84 4.13 -29.44 12.06
C GLN A 84 3.96 -30.98 12.03
N GLN A 85 2.77 -31.49 12.30
CA GLN A 85 2.41 -32.89 11.99
C GLN A 85 1.74 -33.06 10.59
N GLY A 86 1.58 -31.96 9.84
CA GLY A 86 1.11 -31.96 8.46
C GLY A 86 2.25 -31.65 7.46
N PRO A 87 2.10 -31.94 6.15
CA PRO A 87 3.10 -31.59 5.16
C PRO A 87 3.27 -30.07 5.12
N SER A 88 4.41 -29.56 5.60
CA SER A 88 4.74 -28.13 5.49
C SER A 88 4.85 -27.76 4.02
N LEU A 89 4.20 -26.67 3.61
CA LEU A 89 4.40 -26.13 2.28
C LEU A 89 5.86 -25.73 2.11
N SER A 90 6.46 -26.19 1.02
CA SER A 90 7.82 -25.87 0.62
C SER A 90 7.88 -25.64 -0.89
N GLY A 91 8.92 -24.96 -1.35
CA GLY A 91 9.09 -24.63 -2.76
C GLY A 91 9.33 -23.14 -2.94
N GLU A 92 9.25 -22.67 -4.17
CA GLU A 92 9.50 -21.28 -4.55
C GLU A 92 8.18 -20.59 -4.91
N LEU A 93 7.98 -19.36 -4.39
CA LEU A 93 6.86 -18.49 -4.74
C LEU A 93 7.41 -17.22 -5.38
N HIS A 94 7.11 -17.03 -6.66
CA HIS A 94 7.58 -15.88 -7.43
C HIS A 94 6.58 -14.74 -7.35
N ILE A 95 7.01 -13.60 -6.80
CA ILE A 95 6.19 -12.41 -6.63
C ILE A 95 6.79 -11.27 -7.45
N PHE A 96 5.97 -10.56 -8.20
CA PHE A 96 6.34 -9.35 -8.93
C PHE A 96 5.60 -8.13 -8.36
N CYS A 97 6.29 -7.01 -8.17
CA CYS A 97 5.64 -5.75 -7.80
C CYS A 97 6.52 -4.53 -8.15
N SER A 98 5.97 -3.32 -8.02
CA SER A 98 6.80 -2.11 -8.06
C SER A 98 7.67 -1.99 -6.81
N VAL A 99 8.72 -1.17 -6.89
CA VAL A 99 9.58 -0.85 -5.75
C VAL A 99 8.74 -0.26 -4.60
N THR A 100 7.82 0.66 -4.90
CA THR A 100 6.91 1.23 -3.90
C THR A 100 6.07 0.14 -3.20
N ALA A 101 5.47 -0.79 -3.95
CA ALA A 101 4.65 -1.85 -3.38
C ALA A 101 5.47 -2.82 -2.52
N ALA A 102 6.75 -3.05 -2.86
CA ALA A 102 7.68 -3.86 -2.07
C ALA A 102 7.95 -3.25 -0.68
N TYR A 103 7.89 -1.93 -0.54
CA TYR A 103 8.07 -1.25 0.76
C TYR A 103 6.75 -1.00 1.51
N SER A 104 5.65 -0.77 0.81
CA SER A 104 4.40 -0.32 1.44
C SER A 104 3.40 -1.44 1.71
N HIS A 105 3.10 -2.29 0.73
CA HIS A 105 1.98 -3.23 0.80
C HIS A 105 2.39 -4.69 0.98
N LEU A 106 3.54 -5.07 0.44
CA LEU A 106 4.01 -6.47 0.48
C LEU A 106 4.46 -6.93 1.87
N PRO A 107 5.19 -6.11 2.69
CA PRO A 107 5.76 -6.58 3.95
C PRO A 107 4.73 -7.16 4.92
N PRO A 108 3.59 -6.53 5.24
CA PRO A 108 2.63 -7.08 6.19
C PRO A 108 2.01 -8.40 5.72
N ILE A 109 1.93 -8.64 4.40
CA ILE A 109 1.43 -9.90 3.84
C ILE A 109 2.51 -10.98 3.97
N LEU A 110 3.77 -10.64 3.62
CA LEU A 110 4.90 -11.57 3.71
C LEU A 110 5.21 -11.97 5.16
N ASP A 111 5.10 -11.05 6.10
CA ASP A 111 5.31 -11.38 7.52
C ASP A 111 4.34 -12.46 8.00
N ARG A 112 3.07 -12.36 7.60
CA ARG A 112 2.06 -13.39 7.91
C ARG A 112 2.35 -14.69 7.15
N PHE A 113 2.66 -14.59 5.85
CA PHE A 113 2.94 -15.76 5.02
C PHE A 113 4.15 -16.55 5.52
N ARG A 114 5.25 -15.86 5.82
CA ARG A 114 6.48 -16.50 6.35
C ARG A 114 6.28 -17.11 7.73
N ALA A 115 5.43 -16.50 8.56
CA ALA A 115 5.11 -17.06 9.87
C ALA A 115 4.34 -18.40 9.76
N GLU A 116 3.52 -18.56 8.72
CA GLU A 116 2.75 -19.77 8.48
C GLU A 116 3.50 -20.81 7.61
N HIS A 117 4.40 -20.33 6.73
CA HIS A 117 5.10 -21.16 5.74
C HIS A 117 6.61 -20.85 5.66
N PRO A 118 7.38 -21.09 6.75
CA PRO A 118 8.80 -20.69 6.83
C PRO A 118 9.72 -21.46 5.87
N SER A 119 9.27 -22.59 5.31
CA SER A 119 10.04 -23.41 4.36
C SER A 119 9.84 -22.99 2.90
N VAL A 120 9.04 -21.94 2.63
CA VAL A 120 8.83 -21.42 1.28
C VAL A 120 9.86 -20.34 0.96
N GLU A 121 10.57 -20.52 -0.14
CA GLU A 121 11.47 -19.50 -0.69
C GLU A 121 10.66 -18.45 -1.46
N ILE A 122 10.82 -17.17 -1.10
CA ILE A 122 10.21 -16.04 -1.83
C ILE A 122 11.20 -15.50 -2.86
N LYS A 123 10.82 -15.54 -4.12
CA LYS A 123 11.54 -14.87 -5.22
C LYS A 123 10.83 -13.60 -5.60
N LEU A 124 11.34 -12.46 -5.09
CA LEU A 124 10.78 -11.15 -5.36
C LEU A 124 11.51 -10.50 -6.53
N THR A 125 10.75 -10.15 -7.57
CA THR A 125 11.22 -9.34 -8.69
C THR A 125 10.52 -8.00 -8.67
N THR A 126 11.26 -6.91 -8.79
CA THR A 126 10.69 -5.57 -8.88
C THR A 126 10.83 -5.00 -10.29
N GLY A 127 9.82 -4.21 -10.70
CA GLY A 127 9.79 -3.57 -12.01
C GLY A 127 8.64 -2.57 -12.15
N ASP A 128 8.27 -2.24 -13.38
CA ASP A 128 7.12 -1.37 -13.62
C ASP A 128 5.82 -2.06 -13.22
N ALA A 129 4.99 -1.37 -12.42
CA ALA A 129 3.68 -1.88 -12.01
C ALA A 129 2.76 -2.18 -13.21
N ALA A 130 2.98 -1.56 -14.36
CA ALA A 130 2.23 -1.80 -15.57
C ALA A 130 2.46 -3.19 -16.18
N ASP A 131 3.63 -3.79 -15.94
CA ASP A 131 3.99 -5.13 -16.46
C ASP A 131 3.38 -6.26 -15.61
N ALA A 132 2.89 -5.96 -14.41
CA ALA A 132 2.45 -6.95 -13.43
C ALA A 132 1.44 -7.97 -13.98
N MET A 133 0.46 -7.52 -14.79
CA MET A 133 -0.55 -8.40 -15.37
C MET A 133 0.07 -9.35 -16.41
N GLU A 134 1.01 -8.87 -17.22
CA GLU A 134 1.72 -9.67 -18.21
C GLU A 134 2.59 -10.73 -17.52
N LYS A 135 3.35 -10.36 -16.48
CA LYS A 135 4.18 -11.26 -15.68
C LYS A 135 3.39 -12.46 -15.12
N VAL A 136 2.16 -12.19 -14.65
CA VAL A 136 1.27 -13.26 -14.16
C VAL A 136 0.73 -14.09 -15.34
N VAL A 137 0.33 -13.48 -16.43
CA VAL A 137 -0.23 -14.19 -17.61
C VAL A 137 0.83 -15.07 -18.26
N THR A 138 2.07 -14.61 -18.38
CA THR A 138 3.20 -15.36 -18.96
C THR A 138 3.81 -16.37 -18.00
N ARG A 139 3.39 -16.38 -16.72
CA ARG A 139 3.95 -17.22 -15.65
C ARG A 139 5.39 -16.89 -15.25
N GLU A 140 5.84 -15.69 -15.55
CA GLU A 140 7.11 -15.19 -15.02
C GLU A 140 6.98 -14.85 -13.52
N ALA A 141 5.74 -14.60 -13.03
CA ALA A 141 5.41 -14.52 -11.63
C ALA A 141 4.16 -15.34 -11.32
N ASP A 142 4.09 -15.89 -10.11
CA ASP A 142 2.92 -16.59 -9.59
C ASP A 142 1.86 -15.59 -9.13
N LEU A 143 2.33 -14.53 -8.50
CA LEU A 143 1.56 -13.43 -7.95
C LEU A 143 2.19 -12.10 -8.36
N ALA A 144 1.37 -11.06 -8.54
CA ALA A 144 1.90 -9.71 -8.70
C ALA A 144 1.02 -8.68 -7.99
N ILE A 145 1.63 -7.57 -7.52
CA ILE A 145 0.90 -6.42 -6.98
C ILE A 145 0.79 -5.37 -8.07
N ALA A 146 -0.44 -4.99 -8.42
CA ALA A 146 -0.73 -4.10 -9.54
C ALA A 146 -1.90 -3.17 -9.26
N GLY A 147 -1.91 -2.05 -9.97
CA GLY A 147 -3.12 -1.27 -10.15
C GLY A 147 -4.09 -2.01 -11.05
N LYS A 148 -5.37 -2.05 -10.66
CA LYS A 148 -6.43 -2.70 -11.44
C LYS A 148 -6.64 -1.98 -12.77
N PRO A 149 -6.54 -2.67 -13.92
CA PRO A 149 -6.86 -2.09 -15.21
C PRO A 149 -8.39 -1.94 -15.35
N GLU A 150 -8.83 -1.08 -16.26
CA GLU A 150 -10.28 -0.93 -16.58
C GLU A 150 -10.91 -2.26 -17.02
N THR A 151 -10.17 -3.05 -17.79
CA THR A 151 -10.58 -4.38 -18.21
C THR A 151 -9.59 -5.40 -17.69
N LEU A 152 -10.02 -6.18 -16.69
CA LEU A 152 -9.21 -7.26 -16.16
C LEU A 152 -9.16 -8.42 -17.16
N PRO A 153 -7.97 -8.94 -17.52
CA PRO A 153 -7.87 -10.13 -18.37
C PRO A 153 -8.68 -11.30 -17.78
N GLY A 154 -9.49 -11.95 -18.62
CA GLY A 154 -10.42 -13.00 -18.16
C GLY A 154 -9.73 -14.16 -17.40
N ALA A 155 -8.45 -14.41 -17.69
CA ALA A 155 -7.62 -15.44 -17.03
C ALA A 155 -7.07 -15.02 -15.66
N VAL A 156 -7.15 -13.72 -15.29
CA VAL A 156 -6.56 -13.17 -14.06
C VAL A 156 -7.62 -13.00 -12.99
N ALA A 157 -7.32 -13.45 -11.77
CA ALA A 157 -8.01 -13.08 -10.55
C ALA A 157 -7.34 -11.85 -9.94
N PHE A 158 -8.12 -11.01 -9.29
CA PHE A 158 -7.65 -9.80 -8.62
C PHE A 158 -8.30 -9.70 -7.25
N SER A 159 -7.49 -9.59 -6.20
CA SER A 159 -7.92 -9.31 -4.83
C SER A 159 -7.47 -7.91 -4.45
N MET A 160 -8.41 -7.03 -4.13
CA MET A 160 -8.13 -5.64 -3.79
C MET A 160 -7.45 -5.55 -2.43
N LEU A 161 -6.34 -4.81 -2.36
CA LEU A 161 -5.65 -4.47 -1.10
C LEU A 161 -6.12 -3.13 -0.57
N GLU A 162 -6.10 -2.11 -1.42
CA GLU A 162 -6.38 -0.74 -1.02
C GLU A 162 -6.85 0.13 -2.19
N ASN A 163 -7.59 1.18 -1.85
CA ASN A 163 -7.95 2.28 -2.76
C ASN A 163 -7.00 3.45 -2.51
N LEU A 164 -6.11 3.71 -3.46
CA LEU A 164 -5.11 4.75 -3.36
C LEU A 164 -5.62 6.09 -3.91
N ALA A 165 -5.32 7.16 -3.21
CA ALA A 165 -5.46 8.50 -3.74
C ALA A 165 -4.45 8.72 -4.88
N VAL A 166 -4.86 9.44 -5.92
CA VAL A 166 -3.97 9.88 -7.00
C VAL A 166 -3.78 11.39 -6.88
N VAL A 167 -2.54 11.83 -6.97
CA VAL A 167 -2.15 13.24 -6.77
C VAL A 167 -1.45 13.79 -8.00
N LEU A 168 -1.74 15.07 -8.31
CA LEU A 168 -0.96 15.87 -9.24
C LEU A 168 0.17 16.54 -8.43
N ILE A 169 1.41 16.23 -8.79
CA ILE A 169 2.60 16.74 -8.10
C ILE A 169 3.39 17.72 -8.98
N ALA A 170 4.06 18.65 -8.33
CA ALA A 170 4.89 19.69 -8.97
C ALA A 170 6.18 19.92 -8.17
N PRO A 171 7.20 20.57 -8.76
CA PRO A 171 8.38 21.00 -8.03
C PRO A 171 8.03 21.95 -6.88
N ALA A 172 8.57 21.73 -5.69
CA ALA A 172 8.42 22.64 -4.54
C ALA A 172 9.43 23.78 -4.59
N LEU A 173 10.62 23.55 -5.15
CA LEU A 173 11.67 24.56 -5.26
C LEU A 173 11.42 25.52 -6.43
N PRO A 174 11.91 26.79 -6.33
CA PRO A 174 11.80 27.77 -7.41
C PRO A 174 12.40 27.26 -8.72
N CYS A 175 11.59 27.19 -9.76
CA CYS A 175 11.99 26.83 -11.12
C CYS A 175 10.90 27.29 -12.12
N PRO A 176 11.17 27.27 -13.45
CA PRO A 176 10.18 27.69 -14.44
C PRO A 176 8.83 26.97 -14.31
N VAL A 177 8.83 25.64 -14.12
CA VAL A 177 7.62 24.84 -13.94
C VAL A 177 6.84 25.27 -12.69
N ARG A 178 7.54 25.50 -11.58
CA ARG A 178 6.94 25.99 -10.35
C ARG A 178 6.21 27.31 -10.56
N ASN A 179 6.81 28.23 -11.31
CA ASN A 179 6.19 29.53 -11.62
C ASN A 179 4.93 29.37 -12.48
N GLN A 180 4.96 28.48 -13.49
CA GLN A 180 3.80 28.21 -14.35
C GLN A 180 2.59 27.67 -13.57
N VAL A 181 2.82 26.82 -12.57
CA VAL A 181 1.72 26.18 -11.78
C VAL A 181 1.31 26.97 -10.53
N SER A 182 2.03 28.04 -10.20
CA SER A 182 1.72 28.87 -9.01
C SER A 182 0.70 29.97 -9.28
N VAL A 183 0.25 30.15 -10.51
CA VAL A 183 -0.77 31.12 -10.89
C VAL A 183 -2.17 30.58 -10.60
N GLU A 184 -3.16 31.44 -10.40
CA GLU A 184 -4.53 31.06 -10.09
C GLU A 184 -5.16 30.16 -11.16
N LYS A 185 -4.81 30.37 -12.43
CA LYS A 185 -5.28 29.57 -13.59
C LYS A 185 -4.09 29.20 -14.47
N PRO A 186 -3.41 28.07 -14.18
CA PRO A 186 -2.31 27.61 -15.01
C PRO A 186 -2.75 27.30 -16.44
N ASP A 187 -1.95 27.69 -17.41
CA ASP A 187 -2.12 27.19 -18.78
C ASP A 187 -1.47 25.80 -18.90
N TRP A 188 -2.26 24.78 -18.60
CA TRP A 188 -1.82 23.39 -18.62
C TRP A 188 -1.33 22.89 -19.98
N SER A 189 -1.61 23.60 -21.08
CA SER A 189 -1.11 23.23 -22.40
C SER A 189 0.38 23.48 -22.57
N THR A 190 0.93 24.43 -21.78
CA THR A 190 2.34 24.83 -21.81
C THR A 190 3.16 24.24 -20.68
N VAL A 191 2.51 23.74 -19.61
CA VAL A 191 3.19 23.09 -18.50
C VAL A 191 3.74 21.74 -18.95
N PRO A 192 5.05 21.47 -18.76
CA PRO A 192 5.62 20.17 -19.13
C PRO A 192 5.17 19.06 -18.18
N PHE A 193 4.80 17.90 -18.75
CA PHE A 193 4.38 16.71 -18.02
C PHE A 193 5.43 15.61 -18.11
N ILE A 194 5.59 14.88 -17.00
CA ILE A 194 6.28 13.60 -16.95
C ILE A 194 5.19 12.52 -17.02
N MET A 195 5.25 11.69 -18.03
CA MET A 195 4.24 10.65 -18.30
C MET A 195 4.73 9.27 -17.91
N ALA A 196 3.84 8.44 -17.38
CA ALA A 196 4.07 7.00 -17.40
C ALA A 196 4.03 6.51 -18.86
N ASP A 197 4.89 5.54 -19.23
CA ASP A 197 4.93 4.99 -20.58
C ASP A 197 3.69 4.14 -20.88
N GLN A 198 3.12 3.45 -19.90
CA GLN A 198 1.96 2.58 -20.04
C GLN A 198 1.17 2.44 -18.72
N GLY A 199 0.13 1.62 -18.76
CA GLY A 199 -0.62 1.17 -17.58
C GLY A 199 -1.70 2.11 -17.07
N PRO A 200 -2.31 1.78 -15.92
CA PRO A 200 -3.46 2.52 -15.39
C PRO A 200 -3.19 3.99 -15.06
N VAL A 201 -1.96 4.34 -14.64
CA VAL A 201 -1.58 5.72 -14.33
C VAL A 201 -1.54 6.57 -15.60
N ARG A 202 -0.94 6.06 -16.69
CA ARG A 202 -0.94 6.75 -18.00
C ARG A 202 -2.38 7.09 -18.42
N ARG A 203 -3.27 6.13 -18.31
CA ARG A 203 -4.68 6.31 -18.67
C ARG A 203 -5.36 7.39 -17.84
N ARG A 204 -5.04 7.49 -16.54
CA ARG A 204 -5.55 8.55 -15.66
C ARG A 204 -5.07 9.92 -16.06
N ILE A 205 -3.80 10.06 -16.44
CA ILE A 205 -3.25 11.33 -16.94
C ILE A 205 -3.98 11.74 -18.24
N GLU A 206 -4.20 10.80 -19.17
CA GLU A 206 -4.93 11.07 -20.40
C GLU A 206 -6.39 11.49 -20.16
N LEU A 207 -7.06 10.88 -19.18
CA LEU A 207 -8.40 11.29 -18.74
C LEU A 207 -8.37 12.68 -18.09
N TRP A 208 -7.34 12.99 -17.30
CA TRP A 208 -7.17 14.30 -16.71
C TRP A 208 -6.97 15.37 -17.78
N PHE A 209 -6.14 15.13 -18.82
CA PHE A 209 -5.99 16.04 -19.97
C PHE A 209 -7.34 16.31 -20.66
N ARG A 210 -8.15 15.27 -20.87
CA ARG A 210 -9.49 15.44 -21.46
C ARG A 210 -10.39 16.32 -20.60
N ARG A 211 -10.37 16.16 -19.27
CA ARG A 211 -11.14 17.00 -18.32
C ARG A 211 -10.67 18.45 -18.36
N GLN A 212 -9.38 18.68 -18.47
CA GLN A 212 -8.78 20.02 -18.61
C GLN A 212 -8.89 20.58 -20.04
N LYS A 213 -9.49 19.85 -20.99
CA LYS A 213 -9.61 20.24 -22.40
C LYS A 213 -8.26 20.48 -23.10
N ILE A 214 -7.21 19.75 -22.69
CA ILE A 214 -5.88 19.82 -23.28
C ILE A 214 -5.82 18.81 -24.44
N SER A 215 -5.74 19.29 -25.66
CA SER A 215 -5.65 18.42 -26.86
C SER A 215 -4.20 18.10 -27.23
N ASN A 216 -3.26 18.95 -26.88
CA ASN A 216 -1.84 18.78 -27.20
C ASN A 216 -0.98 19.09 -25.95
N PRO A 217 -0.84 18.14 -25.00
CA PRO A 217 -0.06 18.36 -23.79
C PRO A 217 1.43 18.49 -24.11
N SER A 218 2.13 19.34 -23.38
CA SER A 218 3.59 19.43 -23.43
C SER A 218 4.19 18.26 -22.64
N ILE A 219 4.72 17.26 -23.32
CA ILE A 219 5.37 16.11 -22.68
C ILE A 219 6.87 16.32 -22.65
N TYR A 220 7.45 16.45 -21.44
CA TYR A 220 8.89 16.56 -21.26
C TYR A 220 9.59 15.20 -21.31
N ALA A 221 9.00 14.20 -20.66
CA ALA A 221 9.55 12.84 -20.63
C ALA A 221 8.45 11.80 -20.47
N THR A 222 8.72 10.61 -20.98
CA THR A 222 7.96 9.38 -20.71
C THR A 222 8.91 8.40 -20.01
N VAL A 223 8.46 7.84 -18.87
CA VAL A 223 9.29 6.99 -18.01
C VAL A 223 8.58 5.72 -17.60
N GLY A 224 9.32 4.63 -17.47
CA GLY A 224 8.87 3.42 -16.78
C GLY A 224 9.04 3.58 -15.26
N GLY A 225 8.02 3.18 -14.50
CA GLY A 225 8.02 3.26 -13.04
C GLY A 225 7.68 4.65 -12.47
N HIS A 226 6.86 4.63 -11.45
CA HIS A 226 6.35 5.87 -10.84
C HIS A 226 7.42 6.62 -10.02
N GLU A 227 8.38 5.91 -9.48
CA GLU A 227 9.49 6.47 -8.69
C GLU A 227 10.35 7.42 -9.52
N ALA A 228 10.56 7.09 -10.81
CA ALA A 228 11.27 7.96 -11.75
C ALA A 228 10.48 9.25 -12.02
N MET A 229 9.15 9.20 -12.05
CA MET A 229 8.30 10.39 -12.20
C MET A 229 8.53 11.37 -11.05
N VAL A 230 8.51 10.89 -9.79
CA VAL A 230 8.77 11.73 -8.61
C VAL A 230 10.15 12.36 -8.66
N SER A 231 11.18 11.60 -9.04
CA SER A 231 12.55 12.09 -9.15
C SER A 231 12.67 13.20 -10.19
N MET A 232 12.05 13.06 -11.36
CA MET A 232 12.08 14.08 -12.42
C MET A 232 11.30 15.35 -12.03
N VAL A 233 10.17 15.22 -11.31
CA VAL A 233 9.45 16.35 -10.76
C VAL A 233 10.31 17.08 -9.72
N ALA A 234 10.99 16.37 -8.84
CA ALA A 234 11.90 16.95 -7.85
C ALA A 234 13.07 17.73 -8.48
N LEU A 235 13.47 17.37 -9.70
CA LEU A 235 14.48 18.07 -10.50
C LEU A 235 13.93 19.30 -11.23
N GLY A 236 12.61 19.55 -11.19
CA GLY A 236 12.01 20.70 -11.87
C GLY A 236 11.68 20.47 -13.34
N CYS A 237 11.69 19.22 -13.81
CA CYS A 237 11.50 18.88 -15.23
C CYS A 237 10.04 18.98 -15.70
N GLY A 238 9.07 18.95 -14.78
CA GLY A 238 7.65 18.98 -15.14
C GLY A 238 6.76 18.65 -13.94
N VAL A 239 5.50 18.38 -14.22
CA VAL A 239 4.48 17.88 -13.28
C VAL A 239 4.12 16.44 -13.60
N ALA A 240 3.58 15.70 -12.64
CA ALA A 240 3.17 14.32 -12.82
C ALA A 240 1.90 13.99 -12.04
N LEU A 241 1.12 13.04 -12.55
CA LEU A 241 -0.02 12.45 -11.86
C LEU A 241 0.33 11.01 -11.48
N LEU A 242 0.22 10.64 -10.20
CA LEU A 242 0.61 9.32 -9.71
C LEU A 242 -0.08 8.99 -8.38
N PRO A 243 -0.11 7.71 -7.95
CA PRO A 243 -0.61 7.34 -6.63
C PRO A 243 0.19 8.01 -5.51
N GLU A 244 -0.49 8.59 -4.51
CA GLU A 244 0.14 9.35 -3.42
C GLU A 244 1.16 8.50 -2.63
N VAL A 245 0.90 7.21 -2.48
CA VAL A 245 1.80 6.26 -1.80
C VAL A 245 3.22 6.25 -2.40
N VAL A 246 3.37 6.56 -3.70
CA VAL A 246 4.69 6.65 -4.34
C VAL A 246 5.48 7.84 -3.80
N LEU A 247 4.82 8.98 -3.62
CA LEU A 247 5.44 10.16 -3.03
C LEU A 247 5.76 9.93 -1.55
N GLU A 248 4.85 9.33 -0.80
CA GLU A 248 5.03 9.02 0.63
C GLU A 248 6.23 8.10 0.89
N ASN A 249 6.45 7.12 0.01
CA ASN A 249 7.58 6.17 0.09
C ASN A 249 8.84 6.64 -0.66
N SER A 250 8.83 7.83 -1.24
CA SER A 250 10.03 8.42 -1.85
C SER A 250 11.04 8.84 -0.77
N PRO A 251 12.36 8.78 -1.05
CA PRO A 251 13.37 9.27 -0.12
C PRO A 251 13.11 10.71 0.30
N GLU A 252 13.29 11.01 1.57
CA GLU A 252 13.00 12.33 2.15
C GLU A 252 13.61 13.51 1.37
N PRO A 253 14.88 13.45 0.90
CA PRO A 253 15.46 14.54 0.11
C PRO A 253 14.75 14.78 -1.23
N VAL A 254 14.13 13.76 -1.81
CA VAL A 254 13.35 13.86 -3.05
C VAL A 254 11.95 14.38 -2.72
N ARG A 255 11.30 13.79 -1.72
CA ARG A 255 9.96 14.17 -1.28
C ARG A 255 9.87 15.65 -0.87
N ASN A 256 10.86 16.18 -0.15
CA ASN A 256 10.91 17.57 0.28
C ASN A 256 11.06 18.58 -0.89
N ARG A 257 11.35 18.10 -2.11
CA ARG A 257 11.44 18.90 -3.34
C ARG A 257 10.19 18.87 -4.20
N VAL A 258 9.15 18.15 -3.73
CA VAL A 258 7.90 17.96 -4.44
C VAL A 258 6.74 18.47 -3.59
N MET A 259 5.76 19.06 -4.23
CA MET A 259 4.50 19.49 -3.60
C MET A 259 3.31 18.88 -4.32
N ILE A 260 2.24 18.65 -3.58
CA ILE A 260 0.96 18.25 -4.13
C ILE A 260 0.18 19.49 -4.52
N LEU A 261 -0.27 19.55 -5.78
CA LEU A 261 -1.15 20.59 -6.30
C LEU A 261 -2.63 20.24 -6.14
N GLU A 262 -2.96 18.98 -6.42
CA GLU A 262 -4.33 18.49 -6.45
C GLU A 262 -4.36 17.04 -6.01
N ARG A 263 -5.40 16.66 -5.24
CA ARG A 263 -5.75 15.25 -4.99
C ARG A 263 -6.98 14.90 -5.80
N SER A 264 -6.94 13.76 -6.48
CA SER A 264 -8.09 13.30 -7.25
C SER A 264 -9.28 13.01 -6.35
N ASP A 265 -10.48 13.27 -6.86
CA ASP A 265 -11.74 12.93 -6.21
C ASP A 265 -11.81 11.43 -5.88
N GLU A 266 -12.32 11.09 -4.69
CA GLU A 266 -12.53 9.70 -4.23
C GLU A 266 -13.47 8.88 -5.13
N LYS A 267 -14.21 9.54 -6.05
CA LYS A 267 -15.18 8.92 -6.95
C LYS A 267 -14.57 7.89 -7.92
N THR A 268 -13.27 7.97 -8.17
CA THR A 268 -12.54 7.03 -9.04
C THR A 268 -11.22 6.64 -8.40
N PRO A 269 -11.24 5.85 -7.31
CA PRO A 269 -10.01 5.46 -6.61
C PRO A 269 -9.09 4.64 -7.51
N PHE A 270 -7.80 4.68 -7.23
CA PHE A 270 -6.84 3.78 -7.85
C PHE A 270 -6.82 2.48 -7.05
N GLU A 271 -7.53 1.45 -7.53
CA GLU A 271 -7.57 0.15 -6.88
C GLU A 271 -6.22 -0.55 -7.04
N LEU A 272 -5.51 -0.75 -5.92
CA LEU A 272 -4.31 -1.58 -5.84
C LEU A 272 -4.69 -2.97 -5.33
N GLY A 273 -4.12 -4.02 -5.88
CA GLY A 273 -4.41 -5.38 -5.44
C GLY A 273 -3.38 -6.40 -5.88
N VAL A 274 -3.57 -7.62 -5.40
CA VAL A 274 -2.79 -8.79 -5.83
C VAL A 274 -3.52 -9.47 -6.98
N CYS A 275 -2.77 -9.83 -8.01
CA CYS A 275 -3.27 -10.62 -9.13
C CYS A 275 -2.56 -11.98 -9.24
N ALA A 276 -3.31 -12.97 -9.72
CA ALA A 276 -2.86 -14.33 -9.99
C ALA A 276 -3.62 -14.92 -11.19
N GLN A 277 -3.10 -15.98 -11.81
CA GLN A 277 -3.90 -16.73 -12.79
C GLN A 277 -5.05 -17.45 -12.08
N LYS A 278 -6.30 -17.27 -12.53
CA LYS A 278 -7.48 -17.96 -11.96
C LYS A 278 -7.32 -19.46 -11.85
N LYS A 279 -6.78 -20.08 -12.91
CA LYS A 279 -6.59 -21.53 -12.97
C LYS A 279 -5.51 -22.05 -12.02
N ARG A 280 -4.69 -21.18 -11.44
CA ARG A 280 -3.62 -21.54 -10.52
C ARG A 280 -3.94 -21.22 -9.05
N LEU A 281 -5.09 -20.62 -8.76
CA LEU A 281 -5.50 -20.31 -7.39
C LEU A 281 -5.62 -21.54 -6.47
N HIS A 282 -5.77 -22.75 -7.04
CA HIS A 282 -5.79 -24.00 -6.28
C HIS A 282 -4.39 -24.60 -6.02
N GLU A 283 -3.32 -24.02 -6.60
CA GLU A 283 -1.95 -24.46 -6.33
C GLU A 283 -1.59 -24.10 -4.88
N PRO A 284 -1.01 -25.04 -4.10
CA PRO A 284 -0.90 -24.88 -2.65
C PRO A 284 -0.22 -23.59 -2.18
N LEU A 285 0.88 -23.17 -2.82
CA LEU A 285 1.60 -21.96 -2.45
C LEU A 285 0.81 -20.68 -2.78
N ILE A 286 0.16 -20.66 -3.94
CA ILE A 286 -0.67 -19.53 -4.38
C ILE A 286 -1.92 -19.44 -3.52
N ASP A 287 -2.60 -20.55 -3.26
CA ASP A 287 -3.80 -20.63 -2.40
C ASP A 287 -3.50 -20.15 -0.98
N ALA A 288 -2.38 -20.61 -0.40
CA ALA A 288 -1.95 -20.19 0.93
C ALA A 288 -1.69 -18.68 1.01
N PHE A 289 -1.01 -18.10 0.01
CA PHE A 289 -0.79 -16.65 -0.05
C PHE A 289 -2.11 -15.91 -0.28
N TRP A 290 -2.95 -16.41 -1.20
CA TRP A 290 -4.21 -15.76 -1.57
C TRP A 290 -5.17 -15.64 -0.38
N LYS A 291 -5.26 -16.66 0.48
CA LYS A 291 -6.08 -16.68 1.71
C LYS A 291 -5.70 -15.62 2.75
N LEU A 292 -4.50 -15.06 2.66
CA LEU A 292 -4.07 -13.99 3.55
C LEU A 292 -4.56 -12.60 3.10
N LEU A 293 -5.08 -12.49 1.87
CA LEU A 293 -5.52 -11.22 1.29
C LEU A 293 -6.89 -10.80 1.83
N PRO A 294 -7.16 -9.49 1.90
CA PRO A 294 -8.49 -8.98 2.27
C PRO A 294 -9.55 -9.48 1.29
N GLY A 295 -10.65 -10.05 1.77
CA GLY A 295 -11.80 -10.43 0.95
C GLY A 295 -11.63 -11.67 0.07
N SER A 296 -10.62 -12.48 0.35
CA SER A 296 -10.42 -13.81 -0.27
C SER A 296 -11.31 -14.87 0.34
#